data_e10c99b057b1bddb27be876259b290e3
#
_entry.id   e10c99b057b1bddb27be876259b290e3
#
_cell.length_a   1.000
_cell.length_b   1.000
_cell.length_c   1.000
_cell.angle_alpha   90.00
_cell.angle_beta   90.00
_cell.angle_gamma   90.00
#
_symmetry.space_group_name_H-M   'P 1'
#
loop_
_entity.id
_entity.type
_entity.pdbx_description
1 polymer ?
#
loop_
_entity_poly.entity_id
_entity_poly.type
_entity_poly.pdbx_seq_one_letter_code
_entity_poly.pdbx_strand_id
1 'polypeptide(L)'
;MKRLLAFLVCAMAAGLAQAQPERFSREKYIDKGDTLYYRMLFPDANRQRKYPLVIFLHGSGERGADNDAQLKWGVMNFATDQNMLAHPAIVIAPQCPEHQTWSSTTPDKDRRRMTLNADPSKPMRLLIALIHKLDTAMPIDTNRIYITGLSMGGYGTYDALERYPNLFAAAVPVCGGGDTSRVASIAHIPMWIYQGAEDPAVSPLYALAMLEALTNAGAHPGFTQYPEVGHFSWLGAYSDPLMMEWLFRQHK
;
A
#
# COMPACT_ATOMS: atom_id res chain seq x y z
N MET A 1 -32.48 -45.54 37.57
CA MET A 1 -32.45 -45.17 36.13
C MET A 1 -31.77 -43.79 36.00
N LYS A 2 -30.47 -43.73 35.71
CA LYS A 2 -29.71 -42.49 35.51
C LYS A 2 -29.67 -42.20 34.00
N ARG A 3 -30.31 -41.11 33.58
CA ARG A 3 -30.26 -40.65 32.17
C ARG A 3 -28.97 -39.85 31.98
N LEU A 4 -28.06 -40.39 31.16
CA LEU A 4 -26.86 -39.69 30.69
C LEU A 4 -27.32 -38.73 29.59
N LEU A 5 -27.20 -37.41 29.81
CA LEU A 5 -27.35 -36.40 28.78
C LEU A 5 -25.97 -36.24 28.12
N ALA A 6 -25.86 -36.71 26.87
CA ALA A 6 -24.66 -36.43 26.06
C ALA A 6 -24.79 -35.04 25.44
N PHE A 7 -23.96 -34.11 25.91
CA PHE A 7 -23.77 -32.82 25.23
C PHE A 7 -22.88 -33.02 24.01
N LEU A 8 -23.47 -32.91 22.85
CA LEU A 8 -22.76 -32.85 21.58
C LEU A 8 -22.21 -31.41 21.45
N VAL A 9 -20.94 -31.21 21.75
CA VAL A 9 -20.24 -29.94 21.45
C VAL A 9 -19.91 -29.95 19.98
N CYS A 10 -20.73 -29.30 19.15
CA CYS A 10 -20.35 -28.92 17.79
C CYS A 10 -19.27 -27.85 17.87
N ALA A 11 -18.02 -28.24 17.80
CA ALA A 11 -16.91 -27.33 17.52
C ALA A 11 -17.05 -26.85 16.07
N MET A 12 -17.68 -25.70 15.87
CA MET A 12 -17.53 -24.97 14.61
C MET A 12 -16.07 -24.50 14.58
N ALA A 13 -15.25 -25.23 13.84
CA ALA A 13 -13.97 -24.73 13.39
C ALA A 13 -14.28 -23.60 12.41
N ALA A 14 -14.34 -22.37 12.91
CA ALA A 14 -14.22 -21.19 12.08
C ALA A 14 -12.80 -21.25 11.51
N GLY A 15 -12.64 -21.84 10.34
CA GLY A 15 -11.43 -21.77 9.56
C GLY A 15 -11.19 -20.29 9.28
N LEU A 16 -10.23 -19.70 9.97
CA LEU A 16 -9.68 -18.41 9.59
C LEU A 16 -9.17 -18.60 8.16
N ALA A 17 -9.90 -18.06 7.19
CA ALA A 17 -9.52 -18.07 5.80
C ALA A 17 -8.21 -17.28 5.69
N GLN A 18 -7.07 -17.98 5.78
CA GLN A 18 -5.77 -17.38 5.57
C GLN A 18 -5.67 -16.99 4.10
N ALA A 19 -5.27 -15.75 3.86
CA ALA A 19 -4.93 -15.31 2.53
C ALA A 19 -3.80 -16.19 1.97
N GLN A 20 -4.00 -16.74 0.78
CA GLN A 20 -3.09 -17.71 0.18
C GLN A 20 -2.17 -17.00 -0.81
N PRO A 21 -0.83 -17.12 -0.67
CA PRO A 21 0.14 -16.53 -1.61
C PRO A 21 -0.09 -16.98 -3.07
N GLU A 22 -0.67 -18.15 -3.25
CA GLU A 22 -1.01 -18.75 -4.57
C GLU A 22 -2.08 -17.95 -5.32
N ARG A 23 -2.85 -17.10 -4.62
CA ARG A 23 -3.80 -16.17 -5.26
C ARG A 23 -3.11 -15.09 -6.08
N PHE A 24 -1.83 -14.82 -5.78
CA PHE A 24 -1.02 -13.88 -6.51
C PHE A 24 -0.18 -14.59 -7.57
N SER A 25 -0.44 -14.30 -8.85
CA SER A 25 0.41 -14.78 -9.94
C SER A 25 1.80 -14.16 -9.86
N ARG A 26 2.80 -14.84 -10.46
CA ARG A 26 4.19 -14.35 -10.56
C ARG A 26 4.38 -13.70 -11.92
N GLU A 27 4.66 -12.42 -11.93
CA GLU A 27 4.76 -11.61 -13.14
C GLU A 27 6.10 -10.88 -13.21
N LYS A 28 6.42 -10.37 -14.39
CA LYS A 28 7.56 -9.47 -14.61
C LYS A 28 7.22 -8.41 -15.66
N TYR A 29 7.72 -7.23 -15.42
CA TYR A 29 7.71 -6.12 -16.38
C TYR A 29 9.13 -5.84 -16.83
N ILE A 30 9.34 -5.73 -18.15
CA ILE A 30 10.65 -5.44 -18.74
C ILE A 30 10.54 -4.16 -19.56
N ASP A 31 11.41 -3.21 -19.30
CA ASP A 31 11.54 -1.97 -20.06
C ASP A 31 13.02 -1.62 -20.23
N LYS A 32 13.48 -1.49 -21.49
CA LYS A 32 14.85 -1.12 -21.86
C LYS A 32 15.94 -1.95 -21.18
N GLY A 33 15.69 -3.24 -20.97
CA GLY A 33 16.63 -4.17 -20.31
C GLY A 33 16.53 -4.21 -18.79
N ASP A 34 15.81 -3.30 -18.16
CA ASP A 34 15.49 -3.35 -16.74
C ASP A 34 14.28 -4.24 -16.48
N THR A 35 14.30 -4.99 -15.37
CA THR A 35 13.19 -5.88 -14.98
C THR A 35 12.65 -5.45 -13.62
N LEU A 36 11.31 -5.38 -13.52
CA LEU A 36 10.57 -5.27 -12.26
C LEU A 36 9.74 -6.54 -12.09
N TYR A 37 10.09 -7.36 -11.09
CA TYR A 37 9.26 -8.48 -10.69
C TYR A 37 8.07 -7.97 -9.88
N TYR A 38 6.90 -8.59 -10.06
CA TYR A 38 5.72 -8.26 -9.26
C TYR A 38 4.80 -9.46 -9.12
N ARG A 39 4.00 -9.42 -8.08
CA ARG A 39 2.91 -10.35 -7.83
C ARG A 39 1.60 -9.66 -8.15
N MET A 40 0.66 -10.38 -8.75
CA MET A 40 -0.64 -9.81 -9.12
C MET A 40 -1.78 -10.69 -8.63
N LEU A 41 -2.69 -10.10 -7.87
CA LEU A 41 -3.99 -10.66 -7.54
C LEU A 41 -5.01 -10.18 -8.57
N PHE A 42 -5.75 -11.11 -9.14
CA PHE A 42 -6.92 -10.81 -9.95
C PHE A 42 -8.18 -11.33 -9.22
N PRO A 43 -9.22 -10.51 -9.01
CA PRO A 43 -10.28 -10.83 -8.06
C PRO A 43 -11.19 -11.97 -8.51
N ASP A 44 -11.46 -12.06 -9.82
CA ASP A 44 -12.29 -13.12 -10.44
C ASP A 44 -12.06 -13.19 -11.95
N ALA A 45 -12.72 -14.13 -12.63
CA ALA A 45 -12.57 -14.33 -14.08
C ALA A 45 -13.44 -13.37 -14.93
N ASN A 46 -14.15 -12.43 -14.33
CA ASN A 46 -15.06 -11.53 -15.07
C ASN A 46 -14.31 -10.36 -15.70
N ARG A 47 -13.94 -10.48 -16.96
CA ARG A 47 -13.24 -9.44 -17.73
C ARG A 47 -14.15 -8.33 -18.29
N GLN A 48 -15.46 -8.44 -18.13
CA GLN A 48 -16.41 -7.40 -18.55
C GLN A 48 -16.58 -6.30 -17.51
N ARG A 49 -16.19 -6.56 -16.27
CA ARG A 49 -16.23 -5.60 -15.16
C ARG A 49 -14.89 -4.89 -15.03
N LYS A 50 -14.90 -3.57 -14.80
CA LYS A 50 -13.71 -2.83 -14.43
C LYS A 50 -13.48 -2.90 -12.92
N TYR A 51 -12.22 -3.02 -12.52
CA TYR A 51 -11.80 -3.17 -11.13
C TYR A 51 -10.91 -2.02 -10.69
N PRO A 52 -10.99 -1.61 -9.42
CA PRO A 52 -9.95 -0.79 -8.83
C PRO A 52 -8.58 -1.45 -8.99
N LEU A 53 -7.53 -0.64 -9.10
CA LEU A 53 -6.15 -1.10 -9.03
C LEU A 53 -5.53 -0.65 -7.71
N VAL A 54 -4.99 -1.58 -6.93
CA VAL A 54 -4.22 -1.29 -5.72
C VAL A 54 -2.75 -1.56 -5.99
N ILE A 55 -1.90 -0.57 -5.74
CA ILE A 55 -0.45 -0.70 -5.77
C ILE A 55 0.04 -0.81 -4.32
N PHE A 56 0.73 -1.90 -3.99
CA PHE A 56 1.28 -2.16 -2.67
C PHE A 56 2.80 -2.13 -2.70
N LEU A 57 3.43 -1.19 -2.00
CA LEU A 57 4.88 -1.03 -1.91
C LEU A 57 5.40 -1.58 -0.57
N HIS A 58 6.22 -2.62 -0.64
CA HIS A 58 6.82 -3.27 0.52
C HIS A 58 7.93 -2.44 1.18
N GLY A 59 8.36 -2.84 2.37
CA GLY A 59 9.46 -2.25 3.12
C GLY A 59 10.85 -2.67 2.62
N SER A 60 11.88 -2.17 3.28
CA SER A 60 13.27 -2.42 2.86
C SER A 60 13.73 -3.87 3.03
N GLY A 61 13.10 -4.62 3.93
CA GLY A 61 13.43 -6.02 4.21
C GLY A 61 12.95 -7.01 3.17
N GLU A 62 12.09 -6.58 2.24
CA GLU A 62 11.49 -7.43 1.21
C GLU A 62 12.06 -7.17 -0.20
N ARG A 63 13.19 -6.42 -0.28
CA ARG A 63 13.93 -6.25 -1.52
C ARG A 63 14.41 -7.59 -2.07
N GLY A 64 14.61 -7.64 -3.38
CA GLY A 64 15.13 -8.85 -4.01
C GLY A 64 14.69 -9.04 -5.44
N ALA A 65 14.79 -10.31 -5.89
CA ALA A 65 14.37 -10.78 -7.20
C ALA A 65 13.71 -12.18 -7.12
N ASP A 66 13.39 -12.64 -5.92
CA ASP A 66 12.74 -13.93 -5.69
C ASP A 66 11.25 -13.91 -6.08
N ASN A 67 10.68 -12.71 -6.20
CA ASN A 67 9.27 -12.47 -6.48
C ASN A 67 8.33 -13.12 -5.44
N ASP A 68 8.76 -13.13 -4.15
CA ASP A 68 8.01 -13.72 -3.02
C ASP A 68 8.05 -12.84 -1.78
N ALA A 69 9.21 -12.31 -1.41
CA ALA A 69 9.40 -11.58 -0.16
C ALA A 69 8.43 -10.40 0.00
N GLN A 70 8.04 -9.73 -1.08
CA GLN A 70 7.09 -8.62 -1.08
C GLN A 70 5.68 -8.98 -0.58
N LEU A 71 5.34 -10.27 -0.49
CA LEU A 71 4.06 -10.71 0.05
C LEU A 71 4.05 -10.84 1.58
N LYS A 72 5.19 -10.68 2.24
CA LYS A 72 5.36 -10.96 3.67
C LYS A 72 4.45 -10.13 4.57
N TRP A 73 4.26 -8.85 4.27
CA TRP A 73 3.58 -7.91 5.15
C TRP A 73 2.43 -7.19 4.46
N GLY A 74 1.26 -7.19 5.08
CA GLY A 74 0.13 -6.31 4.76
C GLY A 74 -0.63 -6.64 3.47
N VAL A 75 0.05 -6.89 2.35
CA VAL A 75 -0.61 -7.10 1.05
C VAL A 75 -1.55 -8.30 1.04
N MET A 76 -1.26 -9.32 1.84
CA MET A 76 -2.10 -10.51 1.95
C MET A 76 -3.51 -10.21 2.50
N ASN A 77 -3.70 -9.09 3.21
CA ASN A 77 -5.02 -8.69 3.67
C ASN A 77 -5.98 -8.37 2.51
N PHE A 78 -5.48 -7.92 1.36
CA PHE A 78 -6.30 -7.73 0.15
C PHE A 78 -6.76 -9.05 -0.47
N ALA A 79 -6.08 -10.16 -0.17
CA ALA A 79 -6.37 -11.49 -0.70
C ALA A 79 -7.18 -12.39 0.25
N THR A 80 -7.71 -11.88 1.35
CA THR A 80 -8.66 -12.62 2.19
C THR A 80 -9.98 -12.79 1.47
N ASP A 81 -10.71 -13.89 1.72
CA ASP A 81 -12.03 -14.11 1.11
C ASP A 81 -12.99 -12.96 1.40
N GLN A 82 -12.95 -12.44 2.63
CA GLN A 82 -13.78 -11.32 3.05
C GLN A 82 -13.51 -10.08 2.21
N ASN A 83 -12.23 -9.68 2.06
CA ASN A 83 -11.87 -8.48 1.31
C ASN A 83 -12.04 -8.64 -0.19
N MET A 84 -11.75 -9.83 -0.75
CA MET A 84 -12.01 -10.11 -2.16
C MET A 84 -13.49 -10.08 -2.51
N LEU A 85 -14.37 -10.50 -1.58
CA LEU A 85 -15.83 -10.44 -1.77
C LEU A 85 -16.36 -9.00 -1.61
N ALA A 86 -15.92 -8.29 -0.56
CA ALA A 86 -16.41 -6.95 -0.26
C ALA A 86 -15.84 -5.88 -1.20
N HIS A 87 -14.57 -6.03 -1.57
CA HIS A 87 -13.78 -5.04 -2.31
C HIS A 87 -12.96 -5.69 -3.43
N PRO A 88 -13.60 -6.32 -4.43
CA PRO A 88 -12.88 -6.97 -5.51
C PRO A 88 -12.02 -5.97 -6.28
N ALA A 89 -10.70 -6.20 -6.29
CA ALA A 89 -9.71 -5.31 -6.91
C ALA A 89 -8.56 -6.11 -7.55
N ILE A 90 -7.95 -5.54 -8.57
CA ILE A 90 -6.63 -5.97 -9.04
C ILE A 90 -5.61 -5.39 -8.05
N VAL A 91 -4.73 -6.24 -7.51
CA VAL A 91 -3.67 -5.78 -6.62
C VAL A 91 -2.32 -6.16 -7.22
N ILE A 92 -1.42 -5.19 -7.33
CA ILE A 92 -0.03 -5.45 -7.72
C ILE A 92 0.91 -5.17 -6.54
N ALA A 93 1.80 -6.11 -6.29
CA ALA A 93 2.88 -6.00 -5.31
C ALA A 93 4.21 -6.15 -6.06
N PRO A 94 4.80 -5.05 -6.56
CA PRO A 94 6.11 -5.09 -7.18
C PRO A 94 7.20 -5.34 -6.13
N GLN A 95 8.32 -5.93 -6.56
CA GLN A 95 9.49 -6.14 -5.71
C GLN A 95 10.61 -5.18 -6.12
N CYS A 96 10.99 -4.30 -5.18
CA CYS A 96 12.12 -3.40 -5.35
C CYS A 96 13.41 -4.22 -5.37
N PRO A 97 14.30 -4.06 -6.37
CA PRO A 97 15.56 -4.78 -6.41
C PRO A 97 16.47 -4.47 -5.21
N GLU A 98 17.43 -5.37 -4.95
CA GLU A 98 18.46 -5.15 -3.94
C GLU A 98 19.18 -3.81 -4.15
N HIS A 99 19.54 -3.18 -3.05
CA HIS A 99 20.27 -1.90 -3.02
C HIS A 99 19.55 -0.72 -3.69
N GLN A 100 18.26 -0.86 -4.01
CA GLN A 100 17.42 0.21 -4.55
C GLN A 100 16.32 0.62 -3.57
N THR A 101 15.64 1.72 -3.86
CA THR A 101 14.54 2.27 -3.06
C THR A 101 13.38 2.65 -3.97
N TRP A 102 12.16 2.67 -3.40
CA TRP A 102 11.00 3.19 -4.12
C TRP A 102 11.11 4.70 -4.34
N SER A 103 11.46 5.44 -3.29
CA SER A 103 11.57 6.90 -3.36
C SER A 103 12.95 7.36 -3.82
N SER A 104 12.98 8.52 -4.48
CA SER A 104 14.19 9.29 -4.76
C SER A 104 14.11 10.62 -4.00
N THR A 105 14.48 10.55 -2.72
CA THR A 105 14.39 11.68 -1.78
C THR A 105 15.67 11.81 -0.97
N THR A 106 15.96 13.03 -0.55
CA THR A 106 17.05 13.35 0.38
C THR A 106 16.47 13.79 1.72
N PRO A 107 16.86 13.16 2.85
CA PRO A 107 16.37 13.55 4.16
C PRO A 107 16.96 14.89 4.60
N ASP A 108 16.11 15.84 5.00
CA ASP A 108 16.47 17.04 5.74
C ASP A 108 16.19 16.78 7.23
N LYS A 109 17.22 16.31 7.94
CA LYS A 109 17.10 15.89 9.35
C LYS A 109 16.79 17.07 10.27
N ASP A 110 17.27 18.26 9.96
CA ASP A 110 17.08 19.46 10.79
C ASP A 110 15.61 19.94 10.71
N ARG A 111 15.00 19.81 9.54
CA ARG A 111 13.60 20.20 9.29
C ARG A 111 12.62 19.03 9.35
N ARG A 112 13.11 17.82 9.62
CA ARG A 112 12.30 16.59 9.74
C ARG A 112 11.38 16.36 8.54
N ARG A 113 11.91 16.58 7.35
CA ARG A 113 11.21 16.43 6.09
C ARG A 113 12.09 15.71 5.08
N MET A 114 11.46 15.20 4.04
CA MET A 114 12.16 14.72 2.85
C MET A 114 12.17 15.82 1.79
N THR A 115 13.18 15.84 0.96
CA THR A 115 13.20 16.67 -0.25
C THR A 115 13.19 15.75 -1.46
N LEU A 116 12.23 15.95 -2.35
CA LEU A 116 12.09 15.15 -3.57
C LEU A 116 13.19 15.54 -4.56
N ASN A 117 14.00 14.54 -4.99
CA ASN A 117 14.99 14.75 -6.02
C ASN A 117 14.34 14.91 -7.40
N ALA A 118 15.04 15.49 -8.38
CA ALA A 118 14.51 15.77 -9.70
C ALA A 118 14.01 14.49 -10.41
N ASP A 119 14.83 13.45 -10.42
CA ASP A 119 14.52 12.21 -11.12
C ASP A 119 13.93 11.14 -10.17
N PRO A 120 12.95 10.36 -10.63
CA PRO A 120 12.44 9.22 -9.89
C PRO A 120 13.50 8.12 -9.74
N SER A 121 13.36 7.29 -8.73
CA SER A 121 14.15 6.06 -8.65
C SER A 121 13.85 5.14 -9.84
N LYS A 122 14.80 4.25 -10.18
CA LYS A 122 14.57 3.25 -11.24
C LYS A 122 13.33 2.37 -10.95
N PRO A 123 13.14 1.81 -9.73
CA PRO A 123 11.94 1.05 -9.42
C PRO A 123 10.64 1.86 -9.58
N MET A 124 10.64 3.14 -9.18
CA MET A 124 9.47 4.01 -9.36
C MET A 124 9.17 4.25 -10.84
N ARG A 125 10.17 4.53 -11.66
CA ARG A 125 10.00 4.69 -13.10
C ARG A 125 9.39 3.44 -13.74
N LEU A 126 9.90 2.25 -13.39
CA LEU A 126 9.39 0.97 -13.90
C LEU A 126 7.96 0.70 -13.41
N LEU A 127 7.65 1.04 -12.16
CA LEU A 127 6.31 0.90 -11.60
C LEU A 127 5.29 1.75 -12.36
N ILE A 128 5.60 3.02 -12.61
CA ILE A 128 4.68 3.89 -13.36
C ILE A 128 4.47 3.40 -14.78
N ALA A 129 5.53 2.96 -15.45
CA ALA A 129 5.42 2.36 -16.79
C ALA A 129 4.60 1.04 -16.77
N LEU A 130 4.74 0.23 -15.73
CA LEU A 130 3.90 -0.96 -15.50
C LEU A 130 2.42 -0.58 -15.33
N ILE A 131 2.10 0.43 -14.51
CA ILE A 131 0.73 0.88 -14.29
C ILE A 131 0.08 1.29 -15.62
N HIS A 132 0.77 2.09 -16.44
CA HIS A 132 0.26 2.48 -17.76
C HIS A 132 0.06 1.29 -18.70
N LYS A 133 0.97 0.29 -18.67
CA LYS A 133 0.79 -0.94 -19.45
C LYS A 133 -0.43 -1.73 -18.97
N LEU A 134 -0.62 -1.88 -17.67
CA LEU A 134 -1.76 -2.61 -17.11
C LEU A 134 -3.08 -1.92 -17.40
N ASP A 135 -3.13 -0.59 -17.35
CA ASP A 135 -4.31 0.20 -17.67
C ASP A 135 -4.83 -0.08 -19.11
N THR A 136 -3.92 -0.30 -20.05
CA THR A 136 -4.29 -0.64 -21.44
C THR A 136 -4.61 -2.12 -21.65
N ALA A 137 -4.06 -3.02 -20.81
CA ALA A 137 -4.14 -4.47 -21.01
C ALA A 137 -5.18 -5.16 -20.13
N MET A 138 -5.62 -4.52 -19.04
CA MET A 138 -6.46 -5.09 -18.01
C MET A 138 -7.73 -4.24 -17.79
N PRO A 139 -8.81 -4.82 -17.29
CA PRO A 139 -10.06 -4.09 -17.03
C PRO A 139 -9.96 -3.22 -15.77
N ILE A 140 -9.07 -2.22 -15.80
CA ILE A 140 -8.85 -1.30 -14.68
C ILE A 140 -9.83 -0.11 -14.77
N ASP A 141 -10.39 0.25 -13.64
CA ASP A 141 -11.09 1.52 -13.45
C ASP A 141 -10.08 2.61 -13.09
N THR A 142 -9.72 3.43 -14.07
CA THR A 142 -8.72 4.50 -13.92
C THR A 142 -9.10 5.60 -12.95
N ASN A 143 -10.39 5.67 -12.56
CA ASN A 143 -10.85 6.57 -11.51
C ASN A 143 -10.64 5.99 -10.11
N ARG A 144 -10.20 4.73 -9.99
CA ARG A 144 -9.99 4.03 -8.72
C ARG A 144 -8.63 3.32 -8.71
N ILE A 145 -7.56 4.10 -8.87
CA ILE A 145 -6.18 3.64 -8.72
C ILE A 145 -5.69 4.10 -7.36
N TYR A 146 -5.35 3.17 -6.49
CA TYR A 146 -4.91 3.42 -5.13
C TYR A 146 -3.47 3.01 -4.93
N ILE A 147 -2.76 3.72 -4.04
CA ILE A 147 -1.39 3.37 -3.68
C ILE A 147 -1.25 3.30 -2.15
N THR A 148 -0.55 2.29 -1.70
CA THR A 148 -0.19 2.12 -0.29
C THR A 148 1.18 1.50 -0.18
N GLY A 149 1.82 1.69 0.96
CA GLY A 149 3.10 1.06 1.24
C GLY A 149 3.57 1.34 2.65
N LEU A 150 4.47 0.48 3.13
CA LEU A 150 5.00 0.54 4.49
C LEU A 150 6.49 0.86 4.50
N SER A 151 6.95 1.66 5.48
CA SER A 151 8.36 1.98 5.68
C SER A 151 9.00 2.56 4.40
N MET A 152 9.96 1.89 3.78
CA MET A 152 10.48 2.26 2.46
C MET A 152 9.35 2.44 1.42
N GLY A 153 8.29 1.62 1.47
CA GLY A 153 7.10 1.75 0.64
C GLY A 153 6.22 2.94 1.03
N GLY A 154 6.22 3.34 2.31
CA GLY A 154 5.56 4.56 2.78
C GLY A 154 6.18 5.82 2.19
N TYR A 155 7.51 5.90 2.14
CA TYR A 155 8.23 6.94 1.40
C TYR A 155 7.94 6.88 -0.11
N GLY A 156 7.92 5.66 -0.68
CA GLY A 156 7.57 5.44 -2.08
C GLY A 156 6.15 5.89 -2.43
N THR A 157 5.22 5.75 -1.48
CA THR A 157 3.83 6.23 -1.64
C THR A 157 3.82 7.74 -1.81
N TYR A 158 4.47 8.50 -0.93
CA TYR A 158 4.57 9.96 -1.07
C TYR A 158 5.31 10.38 -2.36
N ASP A 159 6.46 9.74 -2.68
CA ASP A 159 7.20 10.02 -3.93
C ASP A 159 6.31 9.86 -5.17
N ALA A 160 5.51 8.78 -5.22
CA ALA A 160 4.59 8.53 -6.32
C ALA A 160 3.50 9.61 -6.43
N LEU A 161 2.90 10.02 -5.30
CA LEU A 161 1.89 11.08 -5.27
C LEU A 161 2.46 12.41 -5.75
N GLU A 162 3.61 12.80 -5.21
CA GLU A 162 4.26 14.08 -5.47
C GLU A 162 4.73 14.23 -6.92
N ARG A 163 5.06 13.11 -7.60
CA ARG A 163 5.44 13.11 -9.03
C ARG A 163 4.26 12.96 -9.96
N TYR A 164 3.24 12.22 -9.56
CA TYR A 164 2.12 11.83 -10.41
C TYR A 164 0.76 12.15 -9.76
N PRO A 165 0.50 13.42 -9.41
CA PRO A 165 -0.65 13.82 -8.59
C PRO A 165 -2.02 13.49 -9.20
N ASN A 166 -2.09 13.30 -10.51
CA ASN A 166 -3.34 12.99 -11.22
C ASN A 166 -3.57 11.48 -11.42
N LEU A 167 -2.62 10.63 -10.98
CA LEU A 167 -2.71 9.19 -11.23
C LEU A 167 -3.60 8.49 -10.21
N PHE A 168 -3.53 8.89 -8.95
CA PHE A 168 -4.12 8.15 -7.84
C PHE A 168 -5.43 8.79 -7.34
N ALA A 169 -6.39 7.95 -6.98
CA ALA A 169 -7.67 8.35 -6.38
C ALA A 169 -7.59 8.45 -4.85
N ALA A 170 -6.69 7.69 -4.22
CA ALA A 170 -6.41 7.77 -2.79
C ALA A 170 -5.08 7.10 -2.45
N ALA A 171 -4.57 7.39 -1.25
CA ALA A 171 -3.35 6.78 -0.75
C ALA A 171 -3.39 6.46 0.76
N VAL A 172 -2.65 5.40 1.12
CA VAL A 172 -2.45 5.01 2.52
C VAL A 172 -0.95 4.82 2.78
N PRO A 173 -0.21 5.89 3.08
CA PRO A 173 1.18 5.79 3.50
C PRO A 173 1.26 5.30 4.95
N VAL A 174 2.09 4.26 5.20
CA VAL A 174 2.30 3.68 6.53
C VAL A 174 3.77 3.86 6.92
N CYS A 175 4.02 4.48 8.07
CA CYS A 175 5.35 4.80 8.63
C CYS A 175 6.32 5.32 7.55
N GLY A 176 5.99 6.43 6.92
CA GLY A 176 6.75 7.07 5.87
C GLY A 176 6.80 8.59 6.01
N GLY A 177 7.38 9.25 5.01
CA GLY A 177 7.43 10.70 4.93
C GLY A 177 7.62 11.18 3.49
N GLY A 178 7.23 12.42 3.22
CA GLY A 178 7.29 13.06 1.92
C GLY A 178 7.92 14.45 1.96
N ASP A 179 7.89 15.14 0.84
CA ASP A 179 8.33 16.52 0.69
C ASP A 179 7.19 17.48 1.03
N THR A 180 7.23 18.05 2.23
CA THR A 180 6.21 18.99 2.69
C THR A 180 6.04 20.23 1.81
N SER A 181 7.03 20.56 0.97
CA SER A 181 6.92 21.68 0.03
C SER A 181 6.07 21.32 -1.22
N ARG A 182 5.78 20.04 -1.42
CA ARG A 182 5.00 19.54 -2.56
C ARG A 182 3.52 19.30 -2.25
N VAL A 183 3.11 19.45 -0.98
CA VAL A 183 1.74 19.09 -0.54
C VAL A 183 0.62 19.80 -1.30
N ALA A 184 0.85 21.03 -1.77
CA ALA A 184 -0.15 21.77 -2.54
C ALA A 184 -0.58 21.05 -3.82
N SER A 185 0.33 20.28 -4.46
CA SER A 185 0.01 19.52 -5.66
C SER A 185 -0.75 18.22 -5.39
N ILE A 186 -0.76 17.73 -4.15
CA ILE A 186 -1.39 16.45 -3.74
C ILE A 186 -2.50 16.63 -2.71
N ALA A 187 -2.82 17.87 -2.31
CA ALA A 187 -3.82 18.17 -1.29
C ALA A 187 -5.25 17.71 -1.68
N HIS A 188 -5.50 17.55 -2.98
CA HIS A 188 -6.79 17.06 -3.50
C HIS A 188 -6.94 15.53 -3.40
N ILE A 189 -5.84 14.78 -3.12
CA ILE A 189 -5.86 13.32 -3.07
C ILE A 189 -6.27 12.89 -1.66
N PRO A 190 -7.39 12.15 -1.48
CA PRO A 190 -7.75 11.56 -0.20
C PRO A 190 -6.62 10.69 0.35
N MET A 191 -6.26 10.91 1.62
CA MET A 191 -5.13 10.23 2.24
C MET A 191 -5.46 9.78 3.66
N TRP A 192 -5.02 8.58 4.05
CA TRP A 192 -5.06 8.12 5.43
C TRP A 192 -3.67 7.67 5.87
N ILE A 193 -3.07 8.42 6.77
CA ILE A 193 -1.69 8.25 7.23
C ILE A 193 -1.69 7.38 8.48
N TYR A 194 -0.81 6.36 8.52
CA TYR A 194 -0.64 5.48 9.68
C TYR A 194 0.80 5.55 10.20
N GLN A 195 0.93 5.58 11.55
CA GLN A 195 2.24 5.70 12.21
C GLN A 195 2.26 5.02 13.58
N GLY A 196 3.39 4.43 13.98
CA GLY A 196 3.65 4.04 15.36
C GLY A 196 4.22 5.21 16.18
N ALA A 197 3.70 5.44 17.38
CA ALA A 197 4.12 6.58 18.20
C ALA A 197 5.58 6.47 18.68
N GLU A 198 6.08 5.24 18.83
CA GLU A 198 7.42 4.92 19.32
C GLU A 198 8.33 4.32 18.25
N ASP A 199 8.09 4.67 16.96
CA ASP A 199 8.85 4.14 15.84
C ASP A 199 10.32 4.62 15.86
N PRO A 200 11.30 3.73 16.11
CA PRO A 200 12.71 4.09 16.16
C PRO A 200 13.37 4.13 14.78
N ALA A 201 12.75 3.55 13.76
CA ALA A 201 13.31 3.44 12.41
C ALA A 201 12.85 4.59 11.50
N VAL A 202 11.57 4.93 11.59
CA VAL A 202 10.97 6.07 10.86
C VAL A 202 10.31 6.98 11.89
N SER A 203 11.01 8.07 12.23
CA SER A 203 10.51 9.01 13.23
C SER A 203 9.07 9.44 12.94
N PRO A 204 8.16 9.37 13.94
CA PRO A 204 6.77 9.82 13.80
C PRO A 204 6.64 11.27 13.33
N LEU A 205 7.69 12.05 13.52
CA LEU A 205 7.71 13.46 13.14
C LEU A 205 7.64 13.69 11.62
N TYR A 206 8.04 12.71 10.80
CA TYR A 206 7.83 12.78 9.35
C TYR A 206 6.35 12.69 8.99
N ALA A 207 5.62 11.76 9.59
CA ALA A 207 4.17 11.62 9.39
C ALA A 207 3.40 12.85 9.90
N LEU A 208 3.78 13.37 11.08
CA LEU A 208 3.20 14.59 11.65
C LEU A 208 3.47 15.83 10.81
N ALA A 209 4.69 15.98 10.25
CA ALA A 209 5.02 17.08 9.35
C ALA A 209 4.19 17.03 8.05
N MET A 210 3.97 15.84 7.50
CA MET A 210 3.09 15.66 6.33
C MET A 210 1.63 15.96 6.67
N LEU A 211 1.13 15.50 7.82
CA LEU A 211 -0.23 15.81 8.30
C LEU A 211 -0.45 17.31 8.43
N GLU A 212 0.47 18.01 9.11
CA GLU A 212 0.42 19.45 9.30
C GLU A 212 0.44 20.20 7.96
N ALA A 213 1.38 19.86 7.08
CA ALA A 213 1.53 20.51 5.79
C ALA A 213 0.31 20.31 4.89
N LEU A 214 -0.25 19.08 4.82
CA LEU A 214 -1.45 18.76 4.07
C LEU A 214 -2.68 19.52 4.62
N THR A 215 -2.84 19.56 5.94
CA THR A 215 -3.92 20.31 6.59
C THR A 215 -3.83 21.80 6.28
N ASN A 216 -2.63 22.39 6.36
CA ASN A 216 -2.38 23.79 6.01
C ASN A 216 -2.63 24.08 4.51
N ALA A 217 -2.49 23.09 3.65
CA ALA A 217 -2.82 23.17 2.24
C ALA A 217 -4.32 22.96 1.94
N GLY A 218 -5.16 22.79 2.98
CA GLY A 218 -6.61 22.63 2.86
C GLY A 218 -7.07 21.18 2.64
N ALA A 219 -6.17 20.19 2.75
CA ALA A 219 -6.55 18.79 2.73
C ALA A 219 -7.11 18.35 4.10
N HIS A 220 -7.85 17.24 4.10
CA HIS A 220 -8.42 16.62 5.30
C HIS A 220 -7.96 15.16 5.42
N PRO A 221 -6.65 14.88 5.62
CA PRO A 221 -6.17 13.52 5.71
C PRO A 221 -6.65 12.83 6.99
N GLY A 222 -7.01 11.55 6.91
CA GLY A 222 -7.11 10.69 8.08
C GLY A 222 -5.73 10.48 8.69
N PHE A 223 -5.65 10.38 10.01
CA PHE A 223 -4.41 10.08 10.71
C PHE A 223 -4.66 9.12 11.86
N THR A 224 -3.96 8.00 11.86
CA THR A 224 -3.98 7.03 12.96
C THR A 224 -2.56 6.85 13.49
N GLN A 225 -2.36 7.25 14.75
CA GLN A 225 -1.13 6.98 15.47
C GLN A 225 -1.40 5.93 16.54
N TYR A 226 -0.69 4.82 16.47
CA TYR A 226 -0.81 3.75 17.45
C TYR A 226 0.10 4.06 18.65
N PRO A 227 -0.46 4.24 19.88
CA PRO A 227 0.34 4.42 21.09
C PRO A 227 1.14 3.15 21.36
N GLU A 228 2.32 3.28 21.97
CA GLU A 228 3.17 2.16 22.38
C GLU A 228 3.59 1.21 21.24
N VAL A 229 3.40 1.61 19.98
CA VAL A 229 3.78 0.82 18.80
C VAL A 229 5.02 1.42 18.15
N GLY A 230 6.02 0.58 17.94
CA GLY A 230 7.23 0.92 17.18
C GLY A 230 7.02 0.85 15.67
N HIS A 231 8.03 0.33 14.96
CA HIS A 231 8.03 0.34 13.49
C HIS A 231 6.94 -0.54 12.83
N PHE A 232 6.39 -1.52 13.55
CA PHE A 232 5.43 -2.48 12.98
C PHE A 232 3.97 -1.98 12.92
N SER A 233 3.75 -0.67 12.81
CA SER A 233 2.41 -0.05 12.71
C SER A 233 1.56 -0.58 11.54
N TRP A 234 2.18 -1.15 10.51
CA TRP A 234 1.47 -1.76 9.38
C TRP A 234 0.64 -3.00 9.75
N LEU A 235 0.97 -3.68 10.86
CA LEU A 235 0.15 -4.79 11.34
C LEU A 235 -1.26 -4.31 11.71
N GLY A 236 -1.36 -3.16 12.39
CA GLY A 236 -2.63 -2.52 12.67
C GLY A 236 -3.28 -1.91 11.43
N ALA A 237 -2.51 -1.15 10.65
CA ALA A 237 -3.03 -0.42 9.48
C ALA A 237 -3.73 -1.35 8.47
N TYR A 238 -3.06 -2.43 8.05
CA TYR A 238 -3.63 -3.33 7.03
C TYR A 238 -4.66 -4.33 7.57
N SER A 239 -4.77 -4.52 8.88
CA SER A 239 -5.85 -5.29 9.50
C SER A 239 -7.06 -4.44 9.89
N ASP A 240 -7.00 -3.13 9.72
CA ASP A 240 -8.11 -2.22 10.00
C ASP A 240 -9.19 -2.31 8.91
N PRO A 241 -10.38 -2.85 9.20
CA PRO A 241 -11.46 -2.93 8.22
C PRO A 241 -11.97 -1.55 7.79
N LEU A 242 -11.87 -0.54 8.66
CA LEU A 242 -12.29 0.83 8.33
C LEU A 242 -11.38 1.45 7.27
N MET A 243 -10.08 1.15 7.31
CA MET A 243 -9.13 1.59 6.28
C MET A 243 -9.50 1.00 4.92
N MET A 244 -9.77 -0.32 4.86
CA MET A 244 -10.16 -0.99 3.62
C MET A 244 -11.46 -0.40 3.06
N GLU A 245 -12.49 -0.28 3.89
CA GLU A 245 -13.77 0.30 3.49
C GLU A 245 -13.63 1.75 3.02
N TRP A 246 -12.83 2.55 3.74
CA TRP A 246 -12.56 3.94 3.36
C TRP A 246 -11.83 4.01 2.02
N LEU A 247 -10.77 3.23 1.81
CA LEU A 247 -9.95 3.25 0.59
C LEU A 247 -10.81 2.97 -0.65
N PHE A 248 -11.62 1.91 -0.61
CA PHE A 248 -12.42 1.48 -1.75
C PHE A 248 -13.64 2.37 -2.06
N ARG A 249 -13.98 3.32 -1.19
CA ARG A 249 -15.00 4.36 -1.47
C ARG A 249 -14.45 5.56 -2.24
N GLN A 250 -13.11 5.72 -2.30
CA GLN A 250 -12.51 6.88 -2.95
C GLN A 250 -12.52 6.73 -4.48
N HIS A 251 -12.66 7.84 -5.18
CA HIS A 251 -12.60 7.94 -6.65
C HIS A 251 -12.15 9.36 -7.04
N LYS A 252 -11.58 9.48 -8.25
CA LYS A 252 -11.25 10.79 -8.84
C LYS A 252 -12.48 11.51 -9.34
#